data_b55e27efcd4e9b375d3e8de8cffdeba9
#
_entry.id   b55e27efcd4e9b375d3e8de8cffdeba9
#
_cell.length_a   1.000
_cell.length_b   1.000
_cell.length_c   1.000
_cell.angle_alpha   90.00
_cell.angle_beta   90.00
_cell.angle_gamma   90.00
#
_symmetry.space_group_name_H-M   'P 1'
#
loop_
_entity.id
_entity.type
_entity.pdbx_description
1 polymer ?
#
loop_
_entity_poly.entity_id
_entity_poly.type
_entity_poly.pdbx_seq_one_letter_code
_entity_poly.pdbx_strand_id
1 'polypeptide(L)'
;LIQTDQGNFPDSVDRASKEEEFMLELRKRDRERKLITKIEQSMKDLSDNFYGFCETCGIEIGIKRLEARPTATQCIDCKTIEEIKEKQQYG
;
A
#
# COMPACT_ATOMS: atom_id res chain seq x y z
N LEU A 1 27.76 -15.94 -4.83
CA LEU A 1 27.75 -16.21 -5.14
C LEU A 1 27.65 -16.54 -5.81
N ILE A 2 27.49 -16.44 -5.98
CA ILE A 2 27.48 -16.75 -6.51
C ILE A 2 27.83 -17.05 -7.34
N GLN A 3 27.91 -17.13 -7.63
CA GLN A 3 28.37 -17.41 -8.34
C GLN A 3 28.59 -17.77 -9.08
N THR A 4 28.63 -17.91 -9.20
CA THR A 4 28.95 -18.39 -9.88
C THR A 4 28.79 -19.19 -10.53
N ASP A 5 28.86 -19.42 -10.14
CA ASP A 5 28.35 -20.33 -10.87
C ASP A 5 27.86 -20.14 -12.08
N GLN A 6 28.02 -19.30 -12.38
CA GLN A 6 27.55 -18.72 -13.37
C GLN A 6 27.42 -19.35 -14.64
N GLY A 7 28.28 -19.78 -15.21
CA GLY A 7 28.23 -20.40 -16.50
C GLY A 7 27.60 -21.78 -16.50
N ASN A 8 27.35 -22.26 -15.33
CA ASN A 8 26.88 -23.62 -15.16
C ASN A 8 25.37 -23.77 -15.18
N PHE A 9 24.67 -22.67 -15.19
CA PHE A 9 23.20 -22.72 -15.14
C PHE A 9 22.61 -22.62 -16.51
N PRO A 10 21.48 -23.30 -16.73
CA PRO A 10 20.70 -23.06 -17.93
C PRO A 10 20.23 -21.62 -17.89
N ASP A 11 20.60 -20.88 -18.83
CA ASP A 11 20.40 -19.46 -18.83
C ASP A 11 18.95 -19.06 -18.71
N SER A 12 18.05 -19.80 -19.34
CA SER A 12 16.63 -19.46 -19.33
C SER A 12 16.01 -19.54 -17.94
N VAL A 13 16.36 -20.55 -17.16
CA VAL A 13 15.83 -20.72 -15.81
C VAL A 13 16.38 -19.66 -14.87
N ASP A 14 17.68 -19.44 -14.92
CA ASP A 14 18.33 -18.44 -14.10
C ASP A 14 17.81 -17.04 -14.42
N ARG A 15 17.63 -16.74 -15.69
CA ARG A 15 17.12 -15.46 -16.13
C ARG A 15 15.70 -15.23 -15.64
N ALA A 16 14.84 -16.24 -15.74
CA ALA A 16 13.47 -16.15 -15.28
C ALA A 16 13.40 -15.85 -13.77
N SER A 17 14.24 -16.52 -12.98
CA SER A 17 14.30 -16.28 -11.53
C SER A 17 14.74 -14.87 -11.22
N LYS A 18 15.71 -14.36 -11.92
CA LYS A 18 16.21 -13.00 -11.72
C LYS A 18 15.17 -11.96 -12.11
N GLU A 19 14.45 -12.21 -13.18
CA GLU A 19 13.37 -11.33 -13.62
C GLU A 19 12.24 -11.30 -12.59
N GLU A 20 11.89 -12.44 -12.02
CA GLU A 20 10.89 -12.52 -10.95
C GLU A 20 11.34 -11.74 -9.72
N GLU A 21 12.58 -11.90 -9.30
CA GLU A 21 13.13 -11.17 -8.16
C GLU A 21 13.10 -9.67 -8.41
N PHE A 22 13.46 -9.25 -9.60
CA PHE A 22 13.43 -7.84 -9.99
C PHE A 22 12.01 -7.28 -9.92
N MET A 23 11.04 -8.02 -10.45
CA MET A 23 9.63 -7.60 -10.43
C MET A 23 9.09 -7.51 -9.01
N LEU A 24 9.46 -8.46 -8.15
CA LEU A 24 9.06 -8.43 -6.74
C LEU A 24 9.64 -7.21 -6.03
N GLU A 25 10.89 -6.89 -6.31
CA GLU A 25 11.54 -5.71 -5.74
C GLU A 25 10.86 -4.42 -6.20
N LEU A 26 10.49 -4.33 -7.46
CA LEU A 26 9.76 -3.18 -7.98
C LEU A 26 8.41 -3.00 -7.30
N ARG A 27 7.68 -4.11 -7.10
CA ARG A 27 6.38 -4.06 -6.41
C ARG A 27 6.54 -3.61 -4.97
N LYS A 28 7.59 -4.07 -4.31
CA LYS A 28 7.90 -3.67 -2.94
C LYS A 28 8.15 -2.17 -2.86
N ARG A 29 8.99 -1.65 -3.75
CA ARG A 29 9.29 -0.23 -3.82
C ARG A 29 8.05 0.61 -4.09
N ASP A 30 7.19 0.11 -4.97
CA ASP A 30 5.95 0.80 -5.30
C ASP A 30 5.02 0.90 -4.10
N ARG A 31 4.90 -0.19 -3.33
CA ARG A 31 4.12 -0.19 -2.08
C ARG A 31 4.69 0.78 -1.05
N GLU A 32 6.00 0.80 -0.91
CA GLU A 32 6.68 1.72 0.00
C GLU A 32 6.42 3.17 -0.36
N ARG A 33 6.49 3.51 -1.65
CA ARG A 33 6.18 4.87 -2.12
C ARG A 33 4.76 5.26 -1.79
N LYS A 34 3.81 4.36 -2.02
CA LYS A 34 2.40 4.62 -1.72
C LYS A 34 2.19 4.84 -0.23
N LEU A 35 2.87 4.06 0.60
CA LEU A 35 2.80 4.21 2.05
C LEU A 35 3.39 5.55 2.49
N ILE A 36 4.52 5.92 1.95
CA ILE A 36 5.16 7.22 2.25
C ILE A 36 4.21 8.37 1.89
N THR A 37 3.59 8.30 0.72
CA THR A 37 2.62 9.31 0.29
C THR A 37 1.46 9.41 1.27
N LYS A 38 0.95 8.29 1.74
CA LYS A 38 -0.14 8.26 2.72
C LYS A 38 0.30 8.87 4.06
N ILE A 39 1.50 8.57 4.50
CA ILE A 39 2.04 9.12 5.74
C ILE A 39 2.21 10.63 5.62
N GLU A 40 2.76 11.10 4.50
CA GLU A 40 2.91 12.53 4.25
C GLU A 40 1.56 13.24 4.26
N GLN A 41 0.56 12.64 3.66
CA GLN A 41 -0.80 13.20 3.67
C GLN A 41 -1.36 13.27 5.09
N SER A 42 -1.14 12.24 5.90
CA SER A 42 -1.58 12.22 7.29
C SER A 42 -0.89 13.31 8.10
N MET A 43 0.38 13.54 7.87
CA MET A 43 1.14 14.61 8.54
C MET A 43 0.59 15.98 8.16
N LYS A 44 0.23 16.16 6.90
CA LYS A 44 -0.40 17.40 6.44
C LYS A 44 -1.76 17.59 7.09
N ASP A 45 -2.56 16.53 7.17
CA ASP A 45 -3.87 16.58 7.81
C ASP A 45 -3.76 16.95 9.29
N LEU A 46 -2.72 16.44 9.97
CA LEU A 46 -2.45 16.83 11.35
C LEU A 46 -2.17 18.34 11.47
N SER A 47 -1.35 18.83 10.56
CA SER A 47 -1.00 20.25 10.51
C SER A 47 -2.22 21.13 10.29
N ASP A 48 -3.13 20.67 9.44
CA ASP A 48 -4.33 21.42 9.04
C ASP A 48 -5.54 21.14 9.96
N ASN A 49 -5.35 20.33 10.99
CA ASN A 49 -6.41 19.92 11.94
C ASN A 49 -7.53 19.08 11.30
N PHE A 50 -7.22 18.36 10.24
CA PHE A 50 -8.16 17.46 9.59
C PHE A 50 -7.94 15.99 9.93
N TYR A 51 -6.84 15.70 10.62
CA TYR A 51 -6.50 14.32 10.96
C TYR A 51 -7.55 13.71 11.89
N GLY A 52 -7.92 12.45 11.59
CA GLY A 52 -8.86 11.72 12.44
C GLY A 52 -10.31 11.88 12.04
N PHE A 53 -10.59 12.64 10.99
CA PHE A 53 -11.95 12.84 10.48
C PHE A 53 -12.08 12.17 9.12
N CYS A 54 -13.23 11.55 8.89
CA CYS A 54 -13.51 10.90 7.61
C CYS A 54 -13.58 11.94 6.49
N GLU A 55 -12.82 11.74 5.43
CA GLU A 55 -12.82 12.67 4.30
C GLU A 55 -14.13 12.65 3.50
N THR A 56 -14.92 11.59 3.65
CA THR A 56 -16.17 11.43 2.92
C THR A 56 -17.38 11.97 3.68
N CYS A 57 -17.54 11.61 4.95
CA CYS A 57 -18.71 12.00 5.74
C CYS A 57 -18.43 12.97 6.86
N GLY A 58 -17.17 13.23 7.17
CA GLY A 58 -16.77 14.21 8.16
C GLY A 58 -16.85 13.80 9.63
N ILE A 59 -17.29 12.58 9.92
CA ILE A 59 -17.34 12.11 11.31
C ILE A 59 -15.97 11.67 11.79
N GLU A 60 -15.82 11.55 13.10
CA GLU A 60 -14.57 11.05 13.66
C GLU A 60 -14.35 9.59 13.26
N ILE A 61 -13.13 9.27 12.84
CA ILE A 61 -12.76 7.91 12.48
C ILE A 61 -12.72 7.02 13.71
N GLY A 62 -12.27 7.56 14.84
CA GLY A 62 -12.16 6.81 16.08
C GLY A 62 -10.73 6.37 16.35
N ILE A 63 -10.37 6.41 17.63
CA ILE A 63 -8.99 6.19 18.05
C ILE A 63 -8.53 4.75 17.79
N LYS A 64 -9.41 3.79 17.98
CA LYS A 64 -9.06 2.38 17.78
C LYS A 64 -8.69 2.09 16.32
N ARG A 65 -9.44 2.67 15.39
CA ARG A 65 -9.14 2.51 13.97
C ARG A 65 -7.83 3.22 13.61
N LEU A 66 -7.60 4.39 14.18
CA LEU A 66 -6.36 5.14 13.94
C LEU A 66 -5.14 4.44 14.53
N GLU A 67 -5.30 3.76 15.67
CA GLU A 67 -4.22 2.96 16.23
C GLU A 67 -3.86 1.79 15.32
N ALA A 68 -4.85 1.15 14.73
CA ALA A 68 -4.64 0.05 13.81
C ALA A 68 -4.13 0.53 12.45
N ARG A 69 -4.64 1.67 11.99
CA ARG A 69 -4.28 2.27 10.70
C ARG A 69 -4.09 3.78 10.84
N PRO A 70 -2.91 4.23 11.23
CA PRO A 70 -2.67 5.66 11.44
C PRO A 70 -2.89 6.53 10.20
N THR A 71 -2.82 5.94 9.02
CA THR A 71 -3.03 6.67 7.76
C THR A 71 -4.46 6.59 7.25
N ALA A 72 -5.40 6.09 8.04
CA ALA A 72 -6.80 6.00 7.64
C ALA A 72 -7.39 7.39 7.39
N THR A 73 -8.10 7.53 6.28
CA THR A 73 -8.75 8.78 5.89
C THR A 73 -10.26 8.64 5.83
N GLN A 74 -10.78 7.44 6.06
CA GLN A 74 -12.22 7.16 6.03
C GLN A 74 -12.64 6.38 7.27
N CYS A 75 -13.87 6.61 7.71
CA CYS A 75 -14.44 5.79 8.78
C CYS A 75 -14.72 4.40 8.24
N ILE A 76 -14.96 3.44 9.13
CA ILE A 76 -15.18 2.05 8.75
C ILE A 76 -16.37 1.90 7.80
N ASP A 77 -17.43 2.66 8.02
CA ASP A 77 -18.63 2.59 7.19
C ASP A 77 -18.37 3.06 5.77
N CYS A 78 -17.72 4.20 5.61
CA CYS A 78 -17.38 4.74 4.29
C CYS A 78 -16.41 3.84 3.55
N LYS A 79 -15.45 3.28 4.26
CA LYS A 79 -14.49 2.34 3.66
C LYS A 79 -15.18 1.07 3.19
N THR A 80 -16.11 0.55 3.99
CA THR A 80 -16.88 -0.63 3.63
C THR A 80 -17.71 -0.40 2.38
N ILE A 81 -18.37 0.75 2.31
CA ILE A 81 -19.17 1.11 1.14
C ILE A 81 -18.30 1.20 -0.12
N GLU A 82 -17.14 1.80 0.01
CA GLU A 82 -16.20 1.92 -1.11
C GLU A 82 -15.73 0.55 -1.59
N GLU A 83 -15.42 -0.35 -0.68
CA GLU A 83 -15.00 -1.71 -1.02
C GLU A 83 -16.11 -2.49 -1.73
N ILE A 84 -17.35 -2.32 -1.30
CA ILE A 84 -18.50 -2.93 -1.94
C ILE A 84 -18.65 -2.42 -3.37
N LYS A 85 -18.52 -1.12 -3.58
CA LYS A 85 -18.60 -0.51 -4.91
C LYS A 85 -17.49 -1.04 -5.83
N GLU A 86 -16.28 -1.17 -5.31
CA GLU A 86 -15.17 -1.72 -6.08
C GLU A 86 -15.45 -3.15 -6.53
N LYS A 87 -15.99 -3.98 -5.64
CA LYS A 87 -16.34 -5.36 -5.97
C LYS A 87 -17.42 -5.44 -7.03
N GLN A 88 -18.41 -4.56 -6.97
CA GLN A 88 -19.46 -4.50 -7.98
C GLN A 88 -18.93 -4.09 -9.33
N GLN A 89 -17.94 -3.21 -9.33
CA GLN A 89 -17.32 -2.73 -10.56
C GLN A 89 -16.53 -3.82 -11.27
N TYR A 90 -15.84 -4.65 -10.52
CA TYR A 90 -14.91 -5.63 -11.07
C TYR A 90 -15.44 -7.06 -11.00
N GLY A 91 -16.49 -7.27 -10.29
CA GLY A 91 -17.08 -8.57 -10.11
C GLY A 91 -18.25 -8.79 -10.98
#